data_9c299c4a0d955a1665e956e0f54737c7
#
_entry.id   9c299c4a0d955a1665e956e0f54737c7
#
_cell.length_a   1.000
_cell.length_b   1.000
_cell.length_c   1.000
_cell.angle_alpha   90.00
_cell.angle_beta   90.00
_cell.angle_gamma   90.00
#
_symmetry.space_group_name_H-M   'P 1'
#
loop_
_entity.id
_entity.type
_entity.pdbx_description
1 polymer ?
#
loop_
_entity_poly.entity_id
_entity_poly.type
_entity_poly.pdbx_seq_one_letter_code
_entity_poly.pdbx_strand_id
1 'polypeptide(L)'
;NYFVYTGQTGVKVNTGANILRGRMTTNMYRGVTTYISGFDSGTPAWEMRQNTYIPNSRAFSSVYMNNNTTVTPLAVLSNYYKIEGSTTTVKEQRFTSANNRLTYTGKEEINGKILVIIGAKAPANNVDFSIAIAKNGVVIPNPNGSLAASANNQSFQLTLATEVDLLTNDYIEVFIRKNNNNTASILVEELQFRVTD
;
A
#
# COMPACT_ATOMS: atom_id res chain seq x y z
N ASN A 1 -23.66 21.38 0.63
CA ASN A 1 -24.98 21.25 1.26
C ASN A 1 -24.84 21.17 2.78
N TYR A 2 -25.77 21.78 3.50
CA TYR A 2 -25.84 21.76 4.95
C TYR A 2 -27.08 21.00 5.39
N PHE A 3 -26.90 19.88 6.09
CA PHE A 3 -27.97 19.04 6.60
C PHE A 3 -28.02 19.13 8.13
N VAL A 4 -29.17 19.51 8.67
CA VAL A 4 -29.42 19.52 10.13
C VAL A 4 -30.65 18.70 10.39
N TYR A 5 -30.46 17.49 10.90
CA TYR A 5 -31.53 16.58 11.27
C TYR A 5 -31.26 15.94 12.62
N THR A 6 -32.30 15.57 13.33
CA THR A 6 -32.18 14.84 14.61
C THR A 6 -32.81 13.46 14.43
N GLY A 7 -32.01 12.41 14.71
CA GLY A 7 -32.52 11.04 14.65
C GLY A 7 -32.79 10.48 13.24
N GLN A 8 -32.29 11.13 12.18
CA GLN A 8 -32.50 10.74 10.78
C GLN A 8 -31.21 10.27 10.09
N THR A 9 -31.36 9.57 8.98
CA THR A 9 -30.23 9.26 8.08
C THR A 9 -30.01 10.44 7.15
N GLY A 10 -28.77 10.94 7.06
CA GLY A 10 -28.41 12.08 6.21
C GLY A 10 -28.54 11.77 4.72
N VAL A 11 -28.05 10.63 4.28
CA VAL A 11 -28.19 10.10 2.92
C VAL A 11 -28.48 8.61 2.98
N LYS A 12 -29.54 8.18 2.29
CA LYS A 12 -29.95 6.78 2.22
C LYS A 12 -30.01 6.33 0.76
N VAL A 13 -29.35 5.23 0.44
CA VAL A 13 -29.57 4.49 -0.81
C VAL A 13 -30.59 3.39 -0.54
N ASN A 14 -31.68 3.39 -1.27
CA ASN A 14 -32.72 2.38 -1.09
C ASN A 14 -32.26 1.01 -1.61
N THR A 15 -32.71 -0.04 -0.93
CA THR A 15 -32.47 -1.42 -1.37
C THR A 15 -33.03 -1.63 -2.79
N GLY A 16 -32.22 -2.23 -3.67
CA GLY A 16 -32.59 -2.45 -5.07
C GLY A 16 -32.31 -1.25 -6.00
N ALA A 17 -31.82 -0.13 -5.50
CA ALA A 17 -31.39 0.96 -6.36
C ALA A 17 -30.12 0.55 -7.13
N ASN A 18 -30.20 0.58 -8.46
CA ASN A 18 -29.06 0.30 -9.33
C ASN A 18 -28.31 1.60 -9.63
N ILE A 19 -27.54 2.09 -8.65
CA ILE A 19 -26.74 3.30 -8.77
C ILE A 19 -25.30 2.88 -9.08
N LEU A 20 -24.86 3.08 -10.31
CA LEU A 20 -23.54 2.68 -10.76
C LEU A 20 -22.41 3.60 -10.24
N ARG A 21 -22.69 4.90 -10.08
CA ARG A 21 -21.74 5.90 -9.57
C ARG A 21 -22.44 6.99 -8.81
N GLY A 22 -21.77 7.54 -7.80
CA GLY A 22 -22.27 8.70 -7.05
C GLY A 22 -21.12 9.57 -6.57
N ARG A 23 -21.42 10.83 -6.35
CA ARG A 23 -20.49 11.81 -5.79
C ARG A 23 -21.11 12.55 -4.61
N MET A 24 -20.36 12.60 -3.51
CA MET A 24 -20.75 13.31 -2.30
C MET A 24 -19.55 14.12 -1.79
N THR A 25 -19.55 15.41 -2.01
CA THR A 25 -18.44 16.28 -1.65
C THR A 25 -18.90 17.51 -0.89
N THR A 26 -18.08 17.99 0.04
CA THR A 26 -18.29 19.25 0.78
C THR A 26 -19.65 19.35 1.49
N ASN A 27 -20.18 18.24 1.98
CA ASN A 27 -21.39 18.23 2.78
C ASN A 27 -21.06 18.31 4.27
N MET A 28 -21.86 19.07 5.02
CA MET A 28 -21.79 19.12 6.46
C MET A 28 -23.01 18.45 7.06
N TYR A 29 -22.78 17.49 7.94
CA TYR A 29 -23.82 16.76 8.67
C TYR A 29 -23.78 17.15 10.14
N ARG A 30 -24.91 17.54 10.70
CA ARG A 30 -25.04 17.89 12.12
C ARG A 30 -26.33 17.34 12.70
N GLY A 31 -26.20 16.67 13.84
CA GLY A 31 -27.36 16.13 14.54
C GLY A 31 -28.02 14.91 13.87
N VAL A 32 -27.35 14.27 12.88
CA VAL A 32 -27.84 13.04 12.23
C VAL A 32 -27.33 11.82 12.97
N THR A 33 -28.18 10.85 13.19
CA THR A 33 -27.82 9.60 13.86
C THR A 33 -27.00 8.69 12.94
N THR A 34 -27.35 8.64 11.65
CA THR A 34 -26.62 7.86 10.65
C THR A 34 -26.32 8.76 9.46
N TYR A 35 -25.03 9.02 9.20
CA TYR A 35 -24.62 9.93 8.13
C TYR A 35 -24.87 9.35 6.74
N ILE A 36 -24.63 8.06 6.57
CA ILE A 36 -24.83 7.30 5.33
C ILE A 36 -25.43 5.94 5.66
N SER A 37 -26.38 5.47 4.86
CA SER A 37 -26.87 4.09 4.90
C SER A 37 -27.16 3.55 3.50
N GLY A 38 -27.13 2.22 3.35
CA GLY A 38 -27.34 1.55 2.06
C GLY A 38 -26.10 1.50 1.17
N PHE A 39 -24.94 1.90 1.68
CA PHE A 39 -23.65 1.80 1.00
C PHE A 39 -22.92 0.56 1.49
N ASP A 40 -23.23 -0.57 0.95
CA ASP A 40 -22.59 -1.84 1.27
C ASP A 40 -21.47 -2.22 0.27
N SER A 41 -20.93 -3.40 0.45
CA SER A 41 -19.88 -3.92 -0.41
C SER A 41 -20.30 -4.13 -1.88
N GLY A 42 -21.60 -4.18 -2.15
CA GLY A 42 -22.15 -4.29 -3.51
C GLY A 42 -22.48 -2.95 -4.15
N THR A 43 -22.33 -1.86 -3.41
CA THR A 43 -22.70 -0.53 -3.89
C THR A 43 -21.67 -0.01 -4.89
N PRO A 44 -22.14 0.78 -5.86
CA PRO A 44 -21.30 1.41 -6.86
C PRO A 44 -20.25 2.35 -6.25
N ALA A 45 -19.31 2.70 -7.07
CA ALA A 45 -18.25 3.63 -6.80
C ALA A 45 -18.80 5.01 -6.41
N TRP A 46 -18.64 5.37 -5.14
CA TRP A 46 -19.01 6.69 -4.62
C TRP A 46 -17.76 7.50 -4.29
N GLU A 47 -17.62 8.63 -4.96
CA GLU A 47 -16.62 9.61 -4.56
C GLU A 47 -17.12 10.40 -3.35
N MET A 48 -16.46 10.20 -2.20
CA MET A 48 -16.75 10.92 -0.95
C MET A 48 -15.53 11.71 -0.51
N ARG A 49 -15.59 13.04 -0.64
CA ARG A 49 -14.46 13.93 -0.26
C ARG A 49 -14.95 15.12 0.54
N GLN A 50 -14.16 15.55 1.50
CA GLN A 50 -14.38 16.78 2.27
C GLN A 50 -15.75 16.86 2.95
N ASN A 51 -16.35 15.72 3.28
CA ASN A 51 -17.57 15.69 4.07
C ASN A 51 -17.25 15.66 5.56
N THR A 52 -17.99 16.38 6.37
CA THR A 52 -17.86 16.34 7.82
C THR A 52 -18.48 15.06 8.36
N TYR A 53 -17.74 14.32 9.19
CA TYR A 53 -18.15 13.07 9.85
C TYR A 53 -18.38 11.86 8.94
N ILE A 54 -18.01 11.93 7.67
CA ILE A 54 -18.07 10.79 6.74
C ILE A 54 -16.64 10.46 6.30
N PRO A 55 -16.24 9.18 6.27
CA PRO A 55 -14.95 8.79 5.74
C PRO A 55 -14.77 9.21 4.29
N ASN A 56 -13.59 9.74 3.95
CA ASN A 56 -13.22 9.99 2.57
C ASN A 56 -13.11 8.68 1.79
N SER A 57 -13.39 8.76 0.49
CA SER A 57 -13.18 7.63 -0.42
C SER A 57 -11.71 7.39 -0.79
N ARG A 58 -10.79 8.23 -0.32
CA ARG A 58 -9.35 8.04 -0.54
C ARG A 58 -8.89 6.66 -0.10
N ALA A 59 -8.06 6.07 -0.93
CA ALA A 59 -7.41 4.83 -0.62
C ALA A 59 -5.96 5.11 -0.18
N PHE A 60 -5.55 4.55 0.93
CA PHE A 60 -4.16 4.63 1.38
C PHE A 60 -3.82 3.48 2.33
N SER A 61 -2.56 3.11 2.35
CA SER A 61 -1.98 2.27 3.37
C SER A 61 -0.55 2.69 3.65
N SER A 62 -0.14 2.55 4.90
CA SER A 62 1.24 2.78 5.32
C SER A 62 1.61 1.73 6.36
N VAL A 63 2.66 0.99 6.08
CA VAL A 63 3.23 -0.01 6.99
C VAL A 63 4.72 0.27 7.20
N TYR A 64 5.25 -0.20 8.30
CA TYR A 64 6.68 -0.19 8.56
C TYR A 64 7.16 -1.51 9.18
N MET A 65 8.43 -1.75 9.07
CA MET A 65 9.17 -2.82 9.72
C MET A 65 10.44 -2.20 10.32
N ASN A 66 10.67 -2.44 11.61
CA ASN A 66 11.87 -1.99 12.31
C ASN A 66 12.48 -3.16 13.07
N ASN A 67 13.81 -3.15 13.19
CA ASN A 67 14.56 -4.16 13.91
C ASN A 67 14.23 -5.59 13.45
N ASN A 68 14.01 -5.76 12.15
CA ASN A 68 13.75 -7.07 11.58
C ASN A 68 14.99 -7.96 11.73
N THR A 69 14.78 -9.21 12.08
CA THR A 69 15.82 -10.25 12.20
C THR A 69 15.63 -11.38 11.19
N THR A 70 14.60 -11.30 10.37
CA THR A 70 14.32 -12.33 9.36
C THR A 70 15.08 -12.05 8.07
N VAL A 71 15.91 -12.98 7.70
CA VAL A 71 16.76 -12.87 6.50
C VAL A 71 15.95 -13.24 5.26
N THR A 72 16.09 -12.45 4.21
CA THR A 72 15.57 -12.74 2.88
C THR A 72 16.57 -13.55 2.08
N PRO A 73 16.30 -14.82 1.73
CA PRO A 73 17.18 -15.63 0.91
C PRO A 73 17.17 -15.16 -0.55
N LEU A 74 18.34 -15.07 -1.17
CA LEU A 74 18.55 -14.67 -2.56
C LEU A 74 19.24 -15.80 -3.33
N ALA A 75 18.54 -16.91 -3.54
CA ALA A 75 19.13 -18.16 -4.04
C ALA A 75 19.71 -17.98 -5.46
N VAL A 76 18.96 -17.40 -6.38
CA VAL A 76 19.31 -17.29 -7.80
C VAL A 76 19.67 -15.85 -8.16
N LEU A 77 20.73 -15.68 -8.94
CA LEU A 77 21.15 -14.37 -9.46
C LEU A 77 20.03 -13.75 -10.33
N SER A 78 19.84 -12.46 -10.15
CA SER A 78 18.85 -11.66 -10.88
C SER A 78 17.37 -12.02 -10.66
N ASN A 79 17.06 -13.03 -9.86
CA ASN A 79 15.70 -13.33 -9.45
C ASN A 79 15.27 -12.42 -8.30
N TYR A 80 14.05 -11.93 -8.38
CA TYR A 80 13.43 -11.14 -7.32
C TYR A 80 12.76 -12.04 -6.26
N TYR A 81 12.93 -11.68 -5.01
CA TYR A 81 12.38 -12.35 -3.84
C TYR A 81 11.64 -11.33 -2.98
N LYS A 82 10.49 -11.70 -2.45
CA LYS A 82 9.78 -10.87 -1.49
C LYS A 82 10.65 -10.63 -0.26
N ILE A 83 10.71 -9.39 0.20
CA ILE A 83 11.42 -9.06 1.45
C ILE A 83 10.69 -9.73 2.62
N GLU A 84 11.40 -10.55 3.37
CA GLU A 84 10.89 -11.28 4.52
C GLU A 84 10.88 -10.40 5.78
N GLY A 85 9.91 -10.67 6.67
CA GLY A 85 9.73 -9.97 7.93
C GLY A 85 8.28 -9.55 8.16
N SER A 86 7.99 -9.18 9.41
CA SER A 86 6.65 -8.74 9.80
C SER A 86 6.56 -7.22 9.73
N THR A 87 5.50 -6.73 9.13
CA THR A 87 5.19 -5.29 9.07
C THR A 87 4.10 -4.91 10.06
N THR A 88 4.21 -3.70 10.61
CA THR A 88 3.19 -3.08 11.46
C THR A 88 2.44 -2.03 10.65
N THR A 89 1.12 -2.08 10.71
CA THR A 89 0.26 -1.10 10.06
C THR A 89 0.27 0.20 10.86
N VAL A 90 0.55 1.31 10.20
CA VAL A 90 0.42 2.66 10.77
C VAL A 90 -1.01 3.16 10.56
N LYS A 91 -1.46 3.09 9.33
CA LYS A 91 -2.78 3.57 8.92
C LYS A 91 -3.18 2.95 7.59
N GLU A 92 -4.45 2.57 7.48
CA GLU A 92 -4.99 2.04 6.22
C GLU A 92 -6.45 2.44 6.03
N GLN A 93 -6.84 2.63 4.78
CA GLN A 93 -8.21 2.82 4.33
C GLN A 93 -8.35 2.25 2.93
N ARG A 94 -9.32 1.37 2.71
CA ARG A 94 -9.50 0.59 1.47
C ARG A 94 -8.28 -0.25 1.09
N PHE A 95 -7.49 -0.58 2.07
CA PHE A 95 -6.42 -1.57 2.00
C PHE A 95 -6.47 -2.46 3.22
N THR A 96 -5.92 -3.64 3.10
CA THR A 96 -5.51 -4.50 4.21
C THR A 96 -4.05 -4.83 4.06
N SER A 97 -3.33 -4.89 5.18
CA SER A 97 -1.90 -5.15 5.19
C SER A 97 -1.56 -6.42 5.97
N ALA A 98 -0.63 -7.21 5.47
CA ALA A 98 -0.09 -8.38 6.15
C ALA A 98 1.30 -8.74 5.58
N ASN A 99 2.31 -8.89 6.45
CA ASN A 99 3.62 -9.42 6.08
C ASN A 99 4.19 -8.81 4.78
N ASN A 100 4.42 -7.50 4.77
CA ASN A 100 4.96 -6.79 3.61
C ASN A 100 4.08 -6.91 2.34
N ARG A 101 2.75 -7.03 2.52
CA ARG A 101 1.77 -7.02 1.44
C ARG A 101 0.70 -6.00 1.74
N LEU A 102 0.34 -5.18 0.76
CA LEU A 102 -0.80 -4.27 0.81
C LEU A 102 -1.82 -4.72 -0.23
N THR A 103 -2.99 -5.16 0.22
CA THR A 103 -4.09 -5.63 -0.65
C THR A 103 -5.14 -4.54 -0.76
N TYR A 104 -5.47 -4.12 -1.96
CA TYR A 104 -6.50 -3.14 -2.22
C TYR A 104 -7.90 -3.76 -2.09
N THR A 105 -8.75 -3.17 -1.25
CA THR A 105 -10.12 -3.64 -0.99
C THR A 105 -11.19 -2.67 -1.49
N GLY A 106 -10.78 -1.57 -2.11
CA GLY A 106 -11.71 -0.62 -2.71
C GLY A 106 -12.42 -1.20 -3.94
N LYS A 107 -13.49 -0.56 -4.37
CA LYS A 107 -14.33 -1.03 -5.49
C LYS A 107 -14.00 -0.38 -6.83
N GLU A 108 -13.39 0.79 -6.80
CA GLU A 108 -12.95 1.49 -8.01
C GLU A 108 -11.48 1.20 -8.28
N GLU A 109 -11.12 1.18 -9.55
CA GLU A 109 -9.72 1.23 -9.95
C GLU A 109 -9.07 2.52 -9.43
N ILE A 110 -7.87 2.39 -8.89
CA ILE A 110 -7.07 3.52 -8.45
C ILE A 110 -5.69 3.48 -9.11
N ASN A 111 -5.11 4.65 -9.34
CA ASN A 111 -3.69 4.76 -9.64
C ASN A 111 -2.93 4.96 -8.31
N GLY A 112 -2.40 3.87 -7.77
CA GLY A 112 -1.69 3.85 -6.49
C GLY A 112 -0.29 4.42 -6.59
N LYS A 113 -0.04 5.56 -5.94
CA LYS A 113 1.30 6.16 -5.80
C LYS A 113 2.03 5.50 -4.66
N ILE A 114 3.10 4.83 -4.98
CA ILE A 114 3.87 3.97 -4.08
C ILE A 114 5.18 4.65 -3.69
N LEU A 115 5.50 4.62 -2.41
CA LEU A 115 6.80 4.98 -1.87
C LEU A 115 7.31 3.84 -0.99
N VAL A 116 8.51 3.38 -1.29
CA VAL A 116 9.25 2.38 -0.49
C VAL A 116 10.58 2.96 -0.08
N ILE A 117 10.92 2.76 1.17
CA ILE A 117 12.26 3.04 1.72
C ILE A 117 12.67 1.79 2.49
N ILE A 118 13.83 1.24 2.18
CA ILE A 118 14.44 0.15 2.95
C ILE A 118 15.77 0.59 3.53
N GLY A 119 16.05 0.13 4.74
CA GLY A 119 17.36 0.23 5.40
C GLY A 119 17.92 -1.16 5.63
N ALA A 120 19.19 -1.37 5.27
CA ALA A 120 19.88 -2.65 5.43
C ALA A 120 21.38 -2.46 5.64
N LYS A 121 22.07 -3.55 6.01
CA LYS A 121 23.53 -3.62 6.02
C LYS A 121 24.01 -4.59 4.96
N ALA A 122 25.10 -4.24 4.31
CA ALA A 122 25.73 -5.10 3.31
C ALA A 122 26.19 -6.42 3.96
N PRO A 123 25.72 -7.57 3.50
CA PRO A 123 26.08 -8.87 4.09
C PRO A 123 27.48 -9.37 3.70
N ALA A 124 28.11 -8.72 2.75
CA ALA A 124 29.48 -9.02 2.27
C ALA A 124 30.09 -7.81 1.55
N ASN A 125 31.33 -7.92 1.14
CA ASN A 125 32.01 -6.91 0.31
C ASN A 125 31.47 -6.95 -1.13
N ASN A 126 31.44 -5.79 -1.78
CA ASN A 126 31.09 -5.62 -3.20
C ASN A 126 29.76 -6.27 -3.58
N VAL A 127 28.75 -6.09 -2.76
CA VAL A 127 27.37 -6.54 -3.05
C VAL A 127 26.60 -5.48 -3.84
N ASP A 128 25.71 -5.95 -4.70
CA ASP A 128 24.83 -5.10 -5.51
C ASP A 128 23.40 -5.65 -5.46
N PHE A 129 22.45 -4.77 -5.14
CA PHE A 129 21.03 -5.10 -4.97
C PHE A 129 20.15 -4.18 -5.79
N SER A 130 19.00 -4.69 -6.21
CA SER A 130 17.87 -3.91 -6.73
C SER A 130 16.61 -4.23 -6.00
N ILE A 131 15.77 -3.22 -5.76
CA ILE A 131 14.41 -3.39 -5.25
C ILE A 131 13.39 -3.11 -6.34
N ALA A 132 12.24 -3.75 -6.25
CA ALA A 132 11.13 -3.57 -7.16
C ALA A 132 9.79 -3.74 -6.43
N ILE A 133 8.73 -3.22 -7.03
CA ILE A 133 7.36 -3.54 -6.64
C ILE A 133 6.89 -4.74 -7.46
N ALA A 134 6.24 -5.68 -6.80
CA ALA A 134 5.47 -6.73 -7.44
C ALA A 134 3.97 -6.47 -7.24
N LYS A 135 3.20 -6.60 -8.32
CA LYS A 135 1.74 -6.63 -8.31
C LYS A 135 1.29 -8.06 -8.52
N ASN A 136 0.48 -8.60 -7.61
CA ASN A 136 -0.02 -9.97 -7.67
C ASN A 136 1.11 -11.01 -7.82
N GLY A 137 2.24 -10.77 -7.14
CA GLY A 137 3.43 -11.63 -7.19
C GLY A 137 4.31 -11.46 -8.44
N VAL A 138 3.92 -10.61 -9.39
CA VAL A 138 4.69 -10.34 -10.61
C VAL A 138 5.37 -8.99 -10.50
N VAL A 139 6.69 -8.97 -10.65
CA VAL A 139 7.48 -7.73 -10.61
C VAL A 139 7.08 -6.80 -11.75
N ILE A 140 6.78 -5.55 -11.42
CA ILE A 140 6.43 -4.53 -12.40
C ILE A 140 7.72 -4.05 -13.08
N PRO A 141 7.76 -3.99 -14.41
CA PRO A 141 8.99 -3.66 -15.13
C PRO A 141 9.31 -2.17 -15.12
N ASN A 142 9.30 -1.50 -13.97
CA ASN A 142 9.84 -0.13 -13.79
C ASN A 142 9.28 0.57 -12.54
N PRO A 143 10.00 1.51 -11.90
CA PRO A 143 11.44 1.68 -11.82
C PRO A 143 12.03 0.78 -10.75
N ASN A 144 13.29 0.39 -10.93
CA ASN A 144 14.04 -0.37 -9.93
C ASN A 144 15.01 0.59 -9.21
N GLY A 145 14.96 0.62 -7.88
CA GLY A 145 16.05 1.19 -7.11
C GLY A 145 17.23 0.21 -7.07
N SER A 146 18.44 0.65 -7.33
CA SER A 146 19.63 -0.19 -7.19
C SER A 146 20.72 0.50 -6.37
N LEU A 147 21.52 -0.31 -5.69
CA LEU A 147 22.66 0.15 -4.89
C LEU A 147 23.73 -0.91 -4.80
N ALA A 148 24.97 -0.46 -4.98
CA ALA A 148 26.17 -1.25 -4.71
C ALA A 148 26.82 -0.81 -3.40
N ALA A 149 27.22 -1.77 -2.55
CA ALA A 149 27.96 -1.53 -1.33
C ALA A 149 29.32 -2.23 -1.41
N SER A 150 30.41 -1.47 -1.17
CA SER A 150 31.75 -1.96 -1.32
C SER A 150 32.28 -2.74 -0.12
N ALA A 151 31.75 -2.48 1.07
CA ALA A 151 32.24 -3.07 2.32
C ALA A 151 31.15 -3.84 3.07
N ASN A 152 31.56 -4.95 3.68
CA ASN A 152 30.73 -5.70 4.62
C ASN A 152 30.29 -4.79 5.80
N ASN A 153 29.06 -4.97 6.26
CA ASN A 153 28.41 -4.17 7.31
C ASN A 153 28.23 -2.67 6.97
N GLN A 154 28.48 -2.26 5.75
CA GLN A 154 28.16 -0.92 5.29
C GLN A 154 26.63 -0.74 5.33
N SER A 155 26.14 0.23 6.10
CA SER A 155 24.72 0.59 6.09
C SER A 155 24.35 1.28 4.79
N PHE A 156 23.19 0.96 4.25
CA PHE A 156 22.66 1.58 3.05
C PHE A 156 21.14 1.74 3.12
N GLN A 157 20.64 2.64 2.29
CA GLN A 157 19.24 2.89 2.12
C GLN A 157 18.90 2.85 0.63
N LEU A 158 17.80 2.19 0.29
CA LEU A 158 17.21 2.22 -1.05
C LEU A 158 15.83 2.84 -0.99
N THR A 159 15.56 3.73 -1.93
CA THR A 159 14.26 4.37 -2.08
C THR A 159 13.70 4.09 -3.47
N LEU A 160 12.43 3.76 -3.53
CA LEU A 160 11.68 3.52 -4.77
C LEU A 160 10.37 4.27 -4.73
N ALA A 161 10.08 5.06 -5.76
CA ALA A 161 8.79 5.69 -5.99
C ALA A 161 8.26 5.27 -7.37
N THR A 162 7.00 4.84 -7.41
CA THR A 162 6.34 4.40 -8.65
C THR A 162 4.83 4.54 -8.53
N GLU A 163 4.14 4.31 -9.64
CA GLU A 163 2.68 4.27 -9.69
C GLU A 163 2.23 2.93 -10.27
N VAL A 164 1.06 2.46 -9.82
CA VAL A 164 0.47 1.21 -10.31
C VAL A 164 -1.05 1.26 -10.25
N ASP A 165 -1.69 0.83 -11.32
CA ASP A 165 -3.14 0.70 -11.33
C ASP A 165 -3.56 -0.55 -10.54
N LEU A 166 -4.49 -0.36 -9.59
CA LEU A 166 -4.98 -1.40 -8.70
C LEU A 166 -6.49 -1.57 -8.84
N LEU A 167 -6.90 -2.79 -9.12
CA LEU A 167 -8.28 -3.25 -9.05
C LEU A 167 -8.56 -3.91 -7.70
N THR A 168 -9.83 -4.10 -7.37
CA THR A 168 -10.24 -4.80 -6.12
C THR A 168 -9.53 -6.16 -6.00
N ASN A 169 -8.94 -6.40 -4.84
CA ASN A 169 -8.13 -7.58 -4.50
C ASN A 169 -6.75 -7.66 -5.14
N ASP A 170 -6.34 -6.70 -5.96
CA ASP A 170 -4.94 -6.60 -6.33
C ASP A 170 -4.10 -6.32 -5.08
N TYR A 171 -2.92 -6.91 -5.04
CA TYR A 171 -1.97 -6.66 -3.96
C TYR A 171 -0.60 -6.28 -4.50
N ILE A 172 0.11 -5.50 -3.70
CA ILE A 172 1.47 -5.06 -3.96
C ILE A 172 2.40 -5.50 -2.84
N GLU A 173 3.63 -5.82 -3.21
CA GLU A 173 4.68 -6.29 -2.32
C GLU A 173 6.02 -5.69 -2.73
N VAL A 174 6.94 -5.58 -1.78
CA VAL A 174 8.31 -5.12 -2.05
C VAL A 174 9.22 -6.33 -2.22
N PHE A 175 9.88 -6.38 -3.37
CA PHE A 175 10.81 -7.43 -3.74
C PHE A 175 12.23 -6.89 -3.81
N ILE A 176 13.20 -7.75 -3.58
CA ILE A 176 14.62 -7.47 -3.69
C ILE A 176 15.34 -8.57 -4.49
N ARG A 177 16.37 -8.21 -5.22
CA ARG A 177 17.27 -9.18 -5.89
C ARG A 177 18.73 -8.80 -5.68
N LYS A 178 19.58 -9.78 -5.80
CA LYS A 178 21.03 -9.57 -5.99
C LYS A 178 21.36 -9.43 -7.47
N ASN A 179 22.28 -8.53 -7.78
CA ASN A 179 22.78 -8.30 -9.13
C ASN A 179 24.16 -8.95 -9.36
N ASN A 180 24.78 -9.47 -8.29
CA ASN A 180 26.01 -10.28 -8.35
C ASN A 180 25.95 -11.45 -7.35
N ASN A 181 26.94 -12.34 -7.40
CA ASN A 181 26.96 -13.56 -6.58
C ASN A 181 27.73 -13.43 -5.27
N ASN A 182 27.98 -12.21 -4.79
CA ASN A 182 28.77 -11.99 -3.58
C ASN A 182 28.01 -12.29 -2.28
N THR A 183 26.71 -12.55 -2.38
CA THR A 183 25.88 -12.95 -1.24
C THR A 183 24.78 -13.93 -1.66
N ALA A 184 24.32 -14.72 -0.68
CA ALA A 184 23.17 -15.63 -0.84
C ALA A 184 21.91 -15.12 -0.14
N SER A 185 21.99 -14.00 0.60
CA SER A 185 20.89 -13.48 1.39
C SER A 185 21.11 -12.02 1.74
N ILE A 186 20.06 -11.38 2.25
CA ILE A 186 20.11 -10.04 2.83
C ILE A 186 19.19 -9.92 4.05
N LEU A 187 19.60 -9.15 5.03
CA LEU A 187 18.77 -8.70 6.12
C LEU A 187 18.34 -7.25 5.86
N VAL A 188 17.07 -7.06 5.53
CA VAL A 188 16.45 -5.75 5.51
C VAL A 188 15.97 -5.45 6.92
N GLU A 189 16.66 -4.56 7.62
CA GLU A 189 16.40 -4.22 9.02
C GLU A 189 15.16 -3.31 9.17
N GLU A 190 14.99 -2.43 8.19
CA GLU A 190 13.93 -1.43 8.17
C GLU A 190 13.22 -1.38 6.83
N LEU A 191 11.92 -1.21 6.85
CA LEU A 191 11.07 -0.98 5.69
C LEU A 191 10.03 0.07 6.03
N GLN A 192 9.87 1.06 5.16
CA GLN A 192 8.68 1.89 5.08
C GLN A 192 8.02 1.64 3.73
N PHE A 193 6.76 1.26 3.75
CA PHE A 193 6.01 0.96 2.53
C PHE A 193 4.65 1.66 2.59
N ARG A 194 4.44 2.54 1.63
CA ARG A 194 3.27 3.40 1.57
C ARG A 194 2.66 3.41 0.19
N VAL A 195 1.32 3.42 0.14
CA VAL A 195 0.52 3.65 -1.05
C VAL A 195 -0.55 4.71 -0.77
N THR A 196 -0.80 5.57 -1.76
CA THR A 196 -1.90 6.56 -1.74
C THR A 196 -2.47 6.68 -3.15
N ASP A 197 -3.78 6.93 -3.27
CA ASP A 197 -4.41 7.34 -4.54
C ASP A 197 -4.19 8.82 -4.85
#